data_82fc64c72917bc02fea2f2d962cb4dc0
#
_entry.id   82fc64c72917bc02fea2f2d962cb4dc0
#
_cell.length_a   1.000
_cell.length_b   1.000
_cell.length_c   1.000
_cell.angle_alpha   90.00
_cell.angle_beta   90.00
_cell.angle_gamma   90.00
#
_symmetry.space_group_name_H-M   'P 1'
#
loop_
_entity.id
_entity.type
_entity.pdbx_description
1 polymer ?
#
loop_
_entity_poly.entity_id
_entity_poly.type
_entity_poly.pdbx_seq_one_letter_code
_entity_poly.pdbx_strand_id
1 'polypeptide(L)'
;MSVLAEATLVVVLFTDAARINLPALRREYSVPARLLGIGLPLTIFAGTIAGSLVLHDIRWSEAAVLALVLAPTDAALGQAVVTNPSLPARIRRGLNVESGLNDGLCVPLLTIALAVAQAETGQTNATHATRLVLEAIGWGIAGGLTAGIVAAYALRWARARASIELHWVQVVPVIAAVGAFGMADAYGGSGFIAAFVAGAIFGRLAGQDEANAAFSEELGGVLNGLTMIVFGAAVLGPLWSHIGAAELVYAVLSLTLVRMLPVAVAMLGSGARPPTVLFLGWFGPRGLASIVFGVVVLEAGGLPHTLTLITAMTITIALSVVAHGVSAAPLSRRYAAWHASVAAPMESKPAAGQRWRHPAQHPPQAPTPQS
;
A
#
# COMPACT_ATOMS: atom_id res chain seq x y z
N MET A 1 17.64 -10.18 4.38
CA MET A 1 16.30 -9.96 3.82
C MET A 1 15.63 -8.72 4.41
N SER A 2 15.68 -8.50 5.73
CA SER A 2 15.05 -7.35 6.41
C SER A 2 15.44 -6.02 5.78
N VAL A 3 16.72 -5.68 5.72
CA VAL A 3 17.23 -4.41 5.17
C VAL A 3 16.73 -4.11 3.76
N LEU A 4 16.70 -5.11 2.86
CA LEU A 4 16.17 -4.92 1.51
C LEU A 4 14.67 -4.62 1.54
N ALA A 5 13.91 -5.42 2.28
CA ALA A 5 12.46 -5.27 2.37
C ALA A 5 12.07 -3.93 3.04
N GLU A 6 12.75 -3.56 4.12
CA GLU A 6 12.54 -2.28 4.81
C GLU A 6 12.89 -1.08 3.92
N ALA A 7 14.06 -1.08 3.28
CA ALA A 7 14.45 -0.02 2.36
C ALA A 7 13.45 0.12 1.21
N THR A 8 12.96 -1.00 0.69
CA THR A 8 11.94 -1.02 -0.35
C THR A 8 10.65 -0.36 0.14
N LEU A 9 10.13 -0.78 1.31
CA LEU A 9 8.89 -0.24 1.85
C LEU A 9 9.02 1.25 2.18
N VAL A 10 10.16 1.69 2.72
CA VAL A 10 10.44 3.11 3.02
C VAL A 10 10.32 3.97 1.77
N VAL A 11 10.94 3.55 0.65
CA VAL A 11 10.86 4.27 -0.63
C VAL A 11 9.44 4.25 -1.18
N VAL A 12 8.77 3.11 -1.14
CA VAL A 12 7.39 2.95 -1.64
C VAL A 12 6.42 3.79 -0.82
N LEU A 13 6.44 3.70 0.52
CA LEU A 13 5.58 4.49 1.42
C LEU A 13 5.72 5.99 1.19
N PHE A 14 6.96 6.47 1.07
CA PHE A 14 7.23 7.88 0.80
C PHE A 14 6.66 8.28 -0.57
N THR A 15 6.95 7.49 -1.61
CA THR A 15 6.54 7.79 -2.99
C THR A 15 5.03 7.79 -3.12
N ASP A 16 4.35 6.79 -2.57
CA ASP A 16 2.89 6.69 -2.60
C ASP A 16 2.22 7.84 -1.84
N ALA A 17 2.73 8.16 -0.65
CA ALA A 17 2.24 9.30 0.13
C ALA A 17 2.49 10.64 -0.58
N ALA A 18 3.63 10.83 -1.25
CA ALA A 18 3.95 12.05 -1.99
C ALA A 18 3.04 12.28 -3.20
N ARG A 19 2.47 11.23 -3.77
CA ARG A 19 1.55 11.31 -4.93
C ARG A 19 0.10 11.60 -4.55
N ILE A 20 -0.24 11.62 -3.26
CA ILE A 20 -1.61 11.89 -2.80
C ILE A 20 -2.02 13.31 -3.13
N ASN A 21 -2.92 13.44 -4.11
CA ASN A 21 -3.51 14.73 -4.47
C ASN A 21 -4.72 15.03 -3.57
N LEU A 22 -4.50 15.69 -2.44
CA LEU A 22 -5.55 16.03 -1.48
C LEU A 22 -6.72 16.83 -2.09
N PRO A 23 -6.52 17.84 -2.96
CA PRO A 23 -7.61 18.52 -3.65
C PRO A 23 -8.43 17.60 -4.57
N ALA A 24 -7.78 16.70 -5.31
CA ALA A 24 -8.46 15.72 -6.15
C ALA A 24 -9.17 14.66 -5.28
N LEU A 25 -8.52 14.22 -4.21
CA LEU A 25 -9.09 13.28 -3.23
C LEU A 25 -10.35 13.86 -2.58
N ARG A 26 -10.37 15.14 -2.20
CA ARG A 26 -11.56 15.82 -1.65
C ARG A 26 -12.75 15.86 -2.61
N ARG A 27 -12.51 15.83 -3.92
CA ARG A 27 -13.58 15.82 -4.94
C ARG A 27 -14.08 14.42 -5.27
N GLU A 28 -13.25 13.39 -5.09
CA GLU A 28 -13.53 12.00 -5.46
C GLU A 28 -13.28 10.99 -4.34
N TYR A 29 -13.36 11.46 -3.09
CA TYR A 29 -13.03 10.65 -1.91
C TYR A 29 -13.95 9.45 -1.68
N SER A 30 -15.09 9.37 -2.37
CA SER A 30 -16.14 8.41 -2.01
C SER A 30 -15.72 6.93 -2.10
N VAL A 31 -14.94 6.53 -3.10
CA VAL A 31 -14.46 5.14 -3.21
C VAL A 31 -13.31 4.89 -2.25
N PRO A 32 -12.17 5.63 -2.28
CA PRO A 32 -11.08 5.39 -1.35
C PRO A 32 -11.49 5.53 0.11
N ALA A 33 -12.30 6.55 0.46
CA ALA A 33 -12.74 6.76 1.83
C ALA A 33 -13.61 5.63 2.37
N ARG A 34 -14.45 5.02 1.52
CA ARG A 34 -15.24 3.84 1.89
C ARG A 34 -14.36 2.61 2.06
N LEU A 35 -13.42 2.38 1.14
CA LEU A 35 -12.50 1.25 1.21
C LEU A 35 -11.57 1.35 2.43
N LEU A 36 -11.03 2.54 2.72
CA LEU A 36 -10.12 2.75 3.85
C LEU A 36 -10.86 2.93 5.18
N GLY A 37 -11.98 3.68 5.21
CA GLY A 37 -12.68 4.01 6.46
C GLY A 37 -13.64 2.92 6.94
N ILE A 38 -14.17 2.09 6.03
CA ILE A 38 -15.10 1.01 6.35
C ILE A 38 -14.48 -0.35 5.96
N GLY A 39 -14.00 -0.46 4.72
CA GLY A 39 -13.47 -1.71 4.18
C GLY A 39 -12.27 -2.21 4.96
N LEU A 40 -11.26 -1.38 5.18
CA LEU A 40 -10.03 -1.78 5.88
C LEU A 40 -10.28 -2.23 7.34
N PRO A 41 -10.99 -1.47 8.21
CA PRO A 41 -11.31 -1.93 9.55
C PRO A 41 -12.11 -3.25 9.58
N LEU A 42 -13.09 -3.39 8.69
CA LEU A 42 -13.87 -4.63 8.59
C LEU A 42 -13.02 -5.79 8.06
N THR A 43 -12.08 -5.55 7.15
CA THR A 43 -11.14 -6.57 6.66
C THR A 43 -10.22 -7.05 7.79
N ILE A 44 -9.68 -6.14 8.61
CA ILE A 44 -8.88 -6.49 9.78
C ILE A 44 -9.70 -7.32 10.77
N PHE A 45 -10.92 -6.88 11.08
CA PHE A 45 -11.82 -7.60 11.99
C PHE A 45 -12.20 -8.99 11.46
N ALA A 46 -12.61 -9.08 10.19
CA ALA A 46 -12.95 -10.35 9.56
C ALA A 46 -11.73 -11.30 9.47
N GLY A 47 -10.55 -10.76 9.18
CA GLY A 47 -9.30 -11.52 9.17
C GLY A 47 -8.91 -12.05 10.54
N THR A 48 -9.15 -11.26 11.60
CA THR A 48 -8.95 -11.68 12.99
C THR A 48 -9.88 -12.82 13.36
N ILE A 49 -11.18 -12.71 13.03
CA ILE A 49 -12.15 -13.80 13.25
C ILE A 49 -11.74 -15.05 12.48
N ALA A 50 -11.43 -14.92 11.19
CA ALA A 50 -11.03 -16.06 10.37
C ALA A 50 -9.75 -16.73 10.91
N GLY A 51 -8.76 -15.95 11.36
CA GLY A 51 -7.54 -16.46 11.96
C GLY A 51 -7.82 -17.25 13.24
N SER A 52 -8.60 -16.68 14.16
CA SER A 52 -8.93 -17.34 15.43
C SER A 52 -9.81 -18.58 15.27
N LEU A 53 -10.57 -18.71 14.17
CA LEU A 53 -11.41 -19.88 13.91
C LEU A 53 -10.68 -21.01 13.17
N VAL A 54 -9.74 -20.64 12.28
CA VAL A 54 -9.09 -21.58 11.35
C VAL A 54 -7.72 -22.05 11.84
N LEU A 55 -6.94 -21.10 12.40
CA LEU A 55 -5.61 -21.39 12.90
C LEU A 55 -5.75 -21.78 14.37
N HIS A 56 -5.63 -23.09 14.64
CA HIS A 56 -5.78 -23.62 15.99
C HIS A 56 -4.70 -23.05 16.92
N ASP A 57 -5.09 -22.86 18.18
CA ASP A 57 -4.25 -22.45 19.30
C ASP A 57 -3.70 -21.01 19.27
N ILE A 58 -3.90 -20.22 18.21
CA ILE A 58 -3.47 -18.81 18.21
C ILE A 58 -4.40 -17.95 19.10
N ARG A 59 -3.79 -16.98 19.77
CA ARG A 59 -4.56 -16.01 20.56
C ARG A 59 -5.28 -15.01 19.66
N TRP A 60 -6.32 -14.38 20.16
CA TRP A 60 -7.05 -13.34 19.43
C TRP A 60 -6.15 -12.18 19.01
N SER A 61 -5.21 -11.74 19.86
CA SER A 61 -4.22 -10.72 19.57
C SER A 61 -3.26 -11.13 18.45
N GLU A 62 -2.81 -12.38 18.43
CA GLU A 62 -1.97 -12.91 17.34
C GLU A 62 -2.74 -12.99 16.02
N ALA A 63 -4.01 -13.39 16.06
CA ALA A 63 -4.89 -13.35 14.88
C ALA A 63 -5.08 -11.91 14.36
N ALA A 64 -5.18 -10.92 15.26
CA ALA A 64 -5.25 -9.51 14.90
C ALA A 64 -3.95 -9.01 14.25
N VAL A 65 -2.79 -9.42 14.77
CA VAL A 65 -1.48 -9.14 14.15
C VAL A 65 -1.43 -9.73 12.74
N LEU A 66 -1.81 -11.00 12.54
CA LEU A 66 -1.83 -11.62 11.21
C LEU A 66 -2.78 -10.89 10.25
N ALA A 67 -3.98 -10.53 10.73
CA ALA A 67 -4.94 -9.79 9.93
C ALA A 67 -4.40 -8.41 9.50
N LEU A 68 -3.68 -7.71 10.38
CA LEU A 68 -3.05 -6.42 10.09
C LEU A 68 -1.86 -6.56 9.13
N VAL A 69 -1.06 -7.61 9.26
CA VAL A 69 0.02 -7.94 8.31
C VAL A 69 -0.54 -8.16 6.89
N LEU A 70 -1.72 -8.77 6.80
CA LEU A 70 -2.36 -9.12 5.53
C LEU A 70 -3.45 -8.11 5.08
N ALA A 71 -3.72 -7.06 5.83
CA ALA A 71 -4.70 -6.05 5.45
C ALA A 71 -4.23 -5.14 4.29
N PRO A 72 -2.97 -4.70 4.24
CA PRO A 72 -2.46 -3.87 3.15
C PRO A 72 -2.58 -4.54 1.78
N THR A 73 -2.77 -3.72 0.73
CA THR A 73 -2.87 -4.18 -0.66
C THR A 73 -1.77 -3.55 -1.51
N ASP A 74 -1.18 -4.30 -2.41
CA ASP A 74 -0.01 -3.90 -3.19
C ASP A 74 -0.42 -3.33 -4.55
N ALA A 75 -0.15 -2.04 -4.77
CA ALA A 75 -0.43 -1.37 -6.04
C ALA A 75 0.46 -1.89 -7.18
N ALA A 76 1.69 -2.33 -6.90
CA ALA A 76 2.60 -2.82 -7.92
C ALA A 76 2.13 -4.16 -8.50
N LEU A 77 1.66 -5.08 -7.67
CA LEU A 77 1.00 -6.31 -8.12
C LEU A 77 -0.33 -6.03 -8.85
N GLY A 78 -1.00 -4.91 -8.53
CA GLY A 78 -2.20 -4.43 -9.19
C GLY A 78 -1.93 -3.54 -10.42
N GLN A 79 -0.67 -3.29 -10.80
CA GLN A 79 -0.32 -2.31 -11.83
C GLN A 79 -1.03 -2.54 -13.17
N ALA A 80 -1.15 -3.78 -13.61
CA ALA A 80 -1.88 -4.13 -14.84
C ALA A 80 -3.36 -3.71 -14.82
N VAL A 81 -3.93 -3.47 -13.65
CA VAL A 81 -5.30 -2.98 -13.44
C VAL A 81 -5.31 -1.45 -13.35
N VAL A 82 -4.49 -0.87 -12.47
CA VAL A 82 -4.54 0.57 -12.17
C VAL A 82 -4.02 1.44 -13.33
N THR A 83 -3.17 0.91 -14.20
CA THR A 83 -2.67 1.61 -15.39
C THR A 83 -3.51 1.35 -16.66
N ASN A 84 -4.45 0.40 -16.66
CA ASN A 84 -5.20 0.00 -17.84
C ASN A 84 -6.20 1.10 -18.29
N PRO A 85 -5.99 1.75 -19.45
CA PRO A 85 -6.84 2.86 -19.91
C PRO A 85 -8.27 2.43 -20.27
N SER A 86 -8.52 1.14 -20.52
CA SER A 86 -9.86 0.62 -20.83
C SER A 86 -10.78 0.55 -19.60
N LEU A 87 -10.21 0.67 -18.39
CA LEU A 87 -10.98 0.67 -17.15
C LEU A 87 -11.38 2.09 -16.75
N PRO A 88 -12.55 2.29 -16.09
CA PRO A 88 -12.98 3.59 -15.61
C PRO A 88 -11.92 4.24 -14.72
N ALA A 89 -11.57 5.49 -14.99
CA ALA A 89 -10.52 6.21 -14.28
C ALA A 89 -10.78 6.32 -12.77
N ARG A 90 -12.06 6.43 -12.38
CA ARG A 90 -12.47 6.49 -10.97
C ARG A 90 -12.15 5.19 -10.21
N ILE A 91 -12.35 4.04 -10.85
CA ILE A 91 -12.09 2.73 -10.26
C ILE A 91 -10.58 2.50 -10.13
N ARG A 92 -9.82 2.78 -11.21
CA ARG A 92 -8.36 2.69 -11.19
C ARG A 92 -7.74 3.56 -10.11
N ARG A 93 -8.18 4.83 -10.01
CA ARG A 93 -7.72 5.77 -8.99
C ARG A 93 -8.15 5.32 -7.59
N GLY A 94 -9.36 4.77 -7.44
CA GLY A 94 -9.86 4.25 -6.18
C GLY A 94 -8.95 3.16 -5.62
N LEU A 95 -8.59 2.18 -6.42
CA LEU A 95 -7.67 1.10 -6.06
C LEU A 95 -6.24 1.62 -5.78
N ASN A 96 -5.73 2.52 -6.62
CA ASN A 96 -4.39 3.07 -6.45
C ASN A 96 -4.25 3.89 -5.15
N VAL A 97 -5.26 4.72 -4.83
CA VAL A 97 -5.27 5.51 -3.59
C VAL A 97 -5.49 4.63 -2.37
N GLU A 98 -6.32 3.60 -2.48
CA GLU A 98 -6.50 2.61 -1.41
C GLU A 98 -5.15 1.95 -1.08
N SER A 99 -4.49 1.36 -2.07
CA SER A 99 -3.20 0.69 -1.86
C SER A 99 -2.13 1.62 -1.28
N GLY A 100 -1.94 2.80 -1.84
CA GLY A 100 -0.91 3.72 -1.35
C GLY A 100 -1.17 4.28 0.06
N LEU A 101 -2.43 4.28 0.53
CA LEU A 101 -2.78 4.77 1.86
C LEU A 101 -2.87 3.67 2.92
N ASN A 102 -3.32 2.46 2.56
CA ASN A 102 -3.54 1.40 3.53
C ASN A 102 -2.22 0.90 4.15
N ASP A 103 -1.12 0.88 3.38
CA ASP A 103 0.20 0.52 3.88
C ASP A 103 0.61 1.45 5.04
N GLY A 104 0.53 2.77 4.83
CA GLY A 104 0.85 3.75 5.86
C GLY A 104 -0.10 3.73 7.06
N LEU A 105 -1.39 3.47 6.82
CA LEU A 105 -2.39 3.38 7.91
C LEU A 105 -2.25 2.11 8.75
N CYS A 106 -1.82 1.01 8.15
CA CYS A 106 -1.63 -0.25 8.87
C CYS A 106 -0.40 -0.25 9.77
N VAL A 107 0.64 0.57 9.51
CA VAL A 107 1.85 0.62 10.36
C VAL A 107 1.53 0.93 11.82
N PRO A 108 0.88 2.05 12.17
CA PRO A 108 0.56 2.35 13.57
C PRO A 108 -0.39 1.32 14.19
N LEU A 109 -1.33 0.77 13.41
CA LEU A 109 -2.23 -0.27 13.90
C LEU A 109 -1.50 -1.56 14.22
N LEU A 110 -0.53 -1.96 13.39
CA LEU A 110 0.33 -3.11 13.63
C LEU A 110 1.20 -2.91 14.88
N THR A 111 1.79 -1.72 15.06
CA THR A 111 2.56 -1.37 16.25
C THR A 111 1.73 -1.55 17.53
N ILE A 112 0.48 -1.08 17.51
CA ILE A 112 -0.46 -1.25 18.64
C ILE A 112 -0.79 -2.73 18.87
N ALA A 113 -1.14 -3.48 17.82
CA ALA A 113 -1.51 -4.88 17.95
C ALA A 113 -0.36 -5.75 18.44
N LEU A 114 0.86 -5.51 17.98
CA LEU A 114 2.07 -6.18 18.49
C LEU A 114 2.29 -5.90 19.98
N ALA A 115 2.19 -4.64 20.39
CA ALA A 115 2.35 -4.25 21.78
C ALA A 115 1.29 -4.92 22.68
N VAL A 116 0.04 -5.04 22.23
CA VAL A 116 -1.03 -5.76 22.93
C VAL A 116 -0.71 -7.25 23.03
N ALA A 117 -0.31 -7.88 21.91
CA ALA A 117 0.00 -9.31 21.88
C ALA A 117 1.21 -9.64 22.78
N GLN A 118 2.24 -8.81 22.81
CA GLN A 118 3.40 -8.96 23.70
C GLN A 118 3.04 -8.74 25.18
N ALA A 119 2.11 -7.83 25.48
CA ALA A 119 1.62 -7.64 26.84
C ALA A 119 0.82 -8.85 27.33
N GLU A 120 0.00 -9.46 26.48
CA GLU A 120 -0.76 -10.70 26.80
C GLU A 120 0.15 -11.91 27.04
N THR A 121 1.34 -11.94 26.42
CA THR A 121 2.32 -13.01 26.63
C THR A 121 3.24 -12.77 27.83
N GLY A 122 3.09 -11.64 28.52
CA GLY A 122 3.92 -11.26 29.67
C GLY A 122 5.32 -10.77 29.29
N GLN A 123 5.59 -10.54 28.01
CA GLN A 123 6.87 -9.99 27.53
C GLN A 123 7.05 -8.53 27.95
N THR A 124 5.95 -7.81 28.11
CA THR A 124 5.94 -6.42 28.58
C THR A 124 4.72 -6.16 29.44
N ASN A 125 4.75 -5.11 30.27
CA ASN A 125 3.55 -4.65 30.96
C ASN A 125 2.80 -3.60 30.14
N ALA A 126 1.52 -3.42 30.38
CA ALA A 126 0.65 -2.53 29.62
C ALA A 126 1.16 -1.07 29.60
N THR A 127 1.73 -0.58 30.70
CA THR A 127 2.27 0.77 30.79
C THR A 127 3.48 0.96 29.88
N HIS A 128 4.40 -0.02 29.88
CA HIS A 128 5.58 0.01 29.03
C HIS A 128 5.19 -0.14 27.55
N ALA A 129 4.28 -1.05 27.21
CA ALA A 129 3.74 -1.22 25.89
C ALA A 129 3.11 0.08 25.35
N THR A 130 2.27 0.74 26.15
CA THR A 130 1.65 2.03 25.78
C THR A 130 2.71 3.11 25.52
N ARG A 131 3.74 3.18 26.35
CA ARG A 131 4.83 4.14 26.17
C ARG A 131 5.57 3.89 24.86
N LEU A 132 5.95 2.64 24.56
CA LEU A 132 6.63 2.27 23.31
C LEU A 132 5.79 2.65 22.05
N VAL A 133 4.48 2.39 22.11
CA VAL A 133 3.56 2.78 21.02
C VAL A 133 3.53 4.30 20.84
N LEU A 134 3.43 5.07 21.92
CA LEU A 134 3.41 6.54 21.87
C LEU A 134 4.75 7.10 21.36
N GLU A 135 5.87 6.53 21.77
CA GLU A 135 7.20 6.89 21.28
C GLU A 135 7.35 6.55 19.80
N ALA A 136 6.98 5.34 19.37
CA ALA A 136 7.06 4.90 17.98
C ALA A 136 6.24 5.80 17.05
N ILE A 137 5.00 6.11 17.41
CA ILE A 137 4.11 6.96 16.61
C ILE A 137 4.54 8.43 16.71
N GLY A 138 4.83 8.93 17.91
CA GLY A 138 5.16 10.34 18.14
C GLY A 138 6.46 10.75 17.44
N TRP A 139 7.53 10.02 17.65
CA TRP A 139 8.81 10.27 16.97
C TRP A 139 8.74 9.98 15.47
N GLY A 140 7.94 8.97 15.05
CA GLY A 140 7.65 8.72 13.65
C GLY A 140 7.03 9.93 12.95
N ILE A 141 5.99 10.52 13.55
CA ILE A 141 5.33 11.73 13.01
C ILE A 141 6.31 12.93 13.05
N ALA A 142 6.99 13.17 14.16
CA ALA A 142 7.90 14.30 14.30
C ALA A 142 9.07 14.24 13.31
N GLY A 143 9.71 13.08 13.18
CA GLY A 143 10.79 12.84 12.21
C GLY A 143 10.30 13.00 10.77
N GLY A 144 9.13 12.45 10.46
CA GLY A 144 8.52 12.56 9.13
C GLY A 144 8.16 14.00 8.75
N LEU A 145 7.54 14.76 9.66
CA LEU A 145 7.24 16.18 9.44
C LEU A 145 8.52 16.97 9.19
N THR A 146 9.53 16.79 10.03
CA THR A 146 10.81 17.50 9.93
C THR A 146 11.52 17.18 8.60
N ALA A 147 11.69 15.91 8.28
CA ALA A 147 12.35 15.47 7.05
C ALA A 147 11.60 15.93 5.80
N GLY A 148 10.27 15.77 5.77
CA GLY A 148 9.43 16.18 4.65
C GLY A 148 9.46 17.69 4.39
N ILE A 149 9.39 18.50 5.46
CA ILE A 149 9.49 19.95 5.38
C ILE A 149 10.87 20.37 4.88
N VAL A 150 11.93 19.88 5.50
CA VAL A 150 13.31 20.22 5.12
C VAL A 150 13.58 19.85 3.67
N ALA A 151 13.26 18.63 3.24
CA ALA A 151 13.47 18.18 1.87
C ALA A 151 12.68 19.02 0.85
N ALA A 152 11.42 19.34 1.15
CA ALA A 152 10.57 20.14 0.26
C ALA A 152 11.11 21.58 0.10
N TYR A 153 11.48 22.24 1.20
CA TYR A 153 12.03 23.59 1.14
C TYR A 153 13.42 23.63 0.52
N ALA A 154 14.28 22.64 0.81
CA ALA A 154 15.59 22.51 0.18
C ALA A 154 15.46 22.38 -1.35
N LEU A 155 14.55 21.52 -1.82
CA LEU A 155 14.30 21.37 -3.25
C LEU A 155 13.77 22.67 -3.90
N ARG A 156 12.81 23.33 -3.26
CA ARG A 156 12.27 24.61 -3.76
C ARG A 156 13.34 25.70 -3.83
N TRP A 157 14.18 25.80 -2.80
CA TRP A 157 15.28 26.74 -2.72
C TRP A 157 16.33 26.47 -3.83
N ALA A 158 16.71 25.19 -4.03
CA ALA A 158 17.66 24.81 -5.07
C ALA A 158 17.12 25.10 -6.49
N ARG A 159 15.83 24.84 -6.71
CA ARG A 159 15.17 25.17 -7.99
C ARG A 159 15.10 26.68 -8.24
N ALA A 160 14.76 27.46 -7.21
CA ALA A 160 14.68 28.92 -7.33
C ALA A 160 16.02 29.57 -7.70
N ARG A 161 17.14 28.92 -7.37
CA ARG A 161 18.50 29.37 -7.71
C ARG A 161 19.08 28.74 -8.97
N ALA A 162 18.31 27.90 -9.66
CA ALA A 162 18.80 27.10 -10.81
C ALA A 162 20.09 26.32 -10.49
N SER A 163 20.28 25.94 -9.20
CA SER A 163 21.51 25.30 -8.71
C SER A 163 21.39 23.76 -8.65
N ILE A 164 20.30 23.19 -9.18
CA ILE A 164 20.06 21.75 -9.20
C ILE A 164 19.67 21.28 -10.60
N GLU A 165 20.35 20.26 -11.09
CA GLU A 165 20.03 19.60 -12.35
C GLU A 165 18.88 18.60 -12.17
N LEU A 166 18.15 18.32 -13.26
CA LEU A 166 16.92 17.51 -13.23
C LEU A 166 17.12 16.11 -12.60
N HIS A 167 18.23 15.46 -12.87
CA HIS A 167 18.50 14.13 -12.32
C HIS A 167 18.66 14.15 -10.77
N TRP A 168 19.26 15.21 -10.21
CA TRP A 168 19.34 15.35 -8.76
C TRP A 168 17.98 15.63 -8.12
N VAL A 169 17.11 16.35 -8.82
CA VAL A 169 15.72 16.58 -8.37
C VAL A 169 14.99 15.25 -8.13
N GLN A 170 15.21 14.28 -8.99
CA GLN A 170 14.56 12.96 -8.92
C GLN A 170 15.10 12.09 -7.77
N VAL A 171 16.32 12.35 -7.29
CA VAL A 171 16.93 11.61 -6.18
C VAL A 171 16.47 12.14 -4.80
N VAL A 172 16.06 13.41 -4.72
CA VAL A 172 15.64 14.06 -3.47
C VAL A 172 14.56 13.27 -2.71
N PRO A 173 13.51 12.72 -3.35
CA PRO A 173 12.52 11.90 -2.65
C PRO A 173 13.12 10.67 -1.95
N VAL A 174 14.05 9.97 -2.59
CA VAL A 174 14.72 8.80 -2.01
C VAL A 174 15.55 9.20 -0.80
N ILE A 175 16.34 10.29 -0.91
CA ILE A 175 17.13 10.81 0.21
C ILE A 175 16.21 11.24 1.36
N ALA A 176 15.08 11.89 1.05
CA ALA A 176 14.11 12.32 2.05
C ALA A 176 13.45 11.12 2.76
N ALA A 177 13.14 10.06 2.02
CA ALA A 177 12.56 8.83 2.57
C ALA A 177 13.51 8.16 3.57
N VAL A 178 14.76 7.94 3.16
CA VAL A 178 15.81 7.35 4.02
C VAL A 178 16.14 8.26 5.20
N GLY A 179 16.24 9.57 4.96
CA GLY A 179 16.48 10.55 6.02
C GLY A 179 15.35 10.59 7.06
N ALA A 180 14.09 10.50 6.62
CA ALA A 180 12.94 10.45 7.52
C ALA A 180 12.97 9.19 8.40
N PHE A 181 13.25 8.03 7.76
CA PHE A 181 13.40 6.75 8.46
C PHE A 181 14.48 6.86 9.55
N GLY A 182 15.71 7.24 9.17
CA GLY A 182 16.82 7.32 10.12
C GLY A 182 16.61 8.35 11.23
N MET A 183 15.96 9.48 10.94
CA MET A 183 15.63 10.48 11.97
C MET A 183 14.66 9.95 13.02
N ALA A 184 13.64 9.20 12.61
CA ALA A 184 12.69 8.63 13.56
C ALA A 184 13.33 7.48 14.35
N ASP A 185 14.02 6.57 13.66
CA ASP A 185 14.67 5.40 14.25
C ASP A 185 15.68 5.77 15.34
N ALA A 186 16.47 6.83 15.13
CA ALA A 186 17.45 7.35 16.10
C ALA A 186 16.84 7.74 17.46
N TYR A 187 15.52 8.01 17.52
CA TYR A 187 14.77 8.35 18.74
C TYR A 187 13.78 7.27 19.17
N GLY A 188 13.86 6.06 18.61
CA GLY A 188 12.94 4.97 18.90
C GLY A 188 11.56 5.13 18.25
N GLY A 189 11.46 6.00 17.22
CA GLY A 189 10.25 6.18 16.42
C GLY A 189 10.14 5.17 15.29
N SER A 190 8.91 4.99 14.77
CA SER A 190 8.72 4.17 13.57
C SER A 190 9.19 4.88 12.31
N GLY A 191 10.26 4.38 11.69
CA GLY A 191 10.78 4.89 10.42
C GLY A 191 9.78 4.78 9.27
N PHE A 192 8.90 3.79 9.28
CA PHE A 192 7.84 3.64 8.28
C PHE A 192 6.77 4.73 8.39
N ILE A 193 6.35 5.07 9.62
CA ILE A 193 5.44 6.21 9.87
C ILE A 193 6.12 7.49 9.39
N ALA A 194 7.41 7.67 9.70
CA ALA A 194 8.15 8.85 9.29
C ALA A 194 8.26 8.96 7.77
N ALA A 195 8.58 7.90 7.06
CA ALA A 195 8.64 7.88 5.60
C ALA A 195 7.29 8.26 4.96
N PHE A 196 6.18 7.69 5.46
CA PHE A 196 4.84 8.01 4.99
C PHE A 196 4.47 9.48 5.24
N VAL A 197 4.67 9.99 6.46
CA VAL A 197 4.39 11.38 6.82
C VAL A 197 5.26 12.34 6.01
N ALA A 198 6.56 12.03 5.87
CA ALA A 198 7.48 12.84 5.08
C ALA A 198 7.07 12.91 3.62
N GLY A 199 6.66 11.80 3.00
CA GLY A 199 6.15 11.75 1.65
C GLY A 199 4.91 12.62 1.47
N ALA A 200 3.93 12.51 2.36
CA ALA A 200 2.70 13.32 2.31
C ALA A 200 2.97 14.83 2.41
N ILE A 201 3.88 15.24 3.28
CA ILE A 201 4.31 16.64 3.44
C ILE A 201 5.11 17.12 2.24
N PHE A 202 6.09 16.32 1.79
CA PHE A 202 6.91 16.62 0.64
C PHE A 202 6.06 16.83 -0.62
N GLY A 203 5.16 15.89 -0.94
CA GLY A 203 4.27 15.98 -2.10
C GLY A 203 3.37 17.23 -2.08
N ARG A 204 2.92 17.65 -0.88
CA ARG A 204 2.13 18.86 -0.71
C ARG A 204 2.95 20.14 -0.90
N LEU A 205 4.17 20.20 -0.38
CA LEU A 205 4.99 21.41 -0.33
C LEU A 205 5.88 21.57 -1.57
N ALA A 206 6.49 20.49 -2.07
CA ALA A 206 7.37 20.52 -3.25
C ALA A 206 6.60 20.58 -4.57
N GLY A 207 5.31 20.25 -4.55
CA GLY A 207 4.45 20.13 -5.72
C GLY A 207 4.44 18.72 -6.30
N GLN A 208 3.29 18.37 -6.90
CA GLN A 208 3.06 17.05 -7.53
C GLN A 208 3.54 17.09 -8.98
N ASP A 209 4.83 17.21 -9.17
CA ASP A 209 5.49 17.12 -10.47
C ASP A 209 5.84 15.64 -10.72
N GLU A 210 5.36 15.07 -11.83
CA GLU A 210 5.67 13.68 -12.21
C GLU A 210 7.18 13.43 -12.27
N ALA A 211 7.94 14.44 -12.68
CA ALA A 211 9.41 14.36 -12.71
C ALA A 211 10.04 14.15 -11.34
N ASN A 212 9.38 14.60 -10.25
CA ASN A 212 9.92 14.42 -8.89
C ASN A 212 9.81 12.98 -8.39
N ALA A 213 8.82 12.24 -8.86
CA ALA A 213 8.50 10.90 -8.35
C ALA A 213 9.01 9.78 -9.28
N ALA A 214 9.35 10.07 -10.53
CA ALA A 214 9.65 9.07 -11.55
C ALA A 214 10.76 8.11 -11.11
N PHE A 215 11.90 8.62 -10.67
CA PHE A 215 13.01 7.77 -10.25
C PHE A 215 12.69 6.94 -9.01
N SER A 216 12.03 7.53 -8.01
CA SER A 216 11.68 6.80 -6.78
C SER A 216 10.63 5.72 -7.05
N GLU A 217 9.74 5.92 -8.01
CA GLU A 217 8.76 4.92 -8.44
C GLU A 217 9.45 3.75 -9.17
N GLU A 218 10.35 4.03 -10.11
CA GLU A 218 11.11 3.01 -10.82
C GLU A 218 12.02 2.22 -9.86
N LEU A 219 12.72 2.92 -8.97
CA LEU A 219 13.54 2.29 -7.93
C LEU A 219 12.70 1.42 -7.01
N GLY A 220 11.56 1.93 -6.54
CA GLY A 220 10.61 1.17 -5.72
C GLY A 220 10.13 -0.10 -6.44
N GLY A 221 9.83 -0.02 -7.73
CA GLY A 221 9.44 -1.16 -8.56
C GLY A 221 10.53 -2.24 -8.68
N VAL A 222 11.78 -1.84 -8.93
CA VAL A 222 12.94 -2.75 -9.00
C VAL A 222 13.17 -3.41 -7.64
N LEU A 223 13.21 -2.63 -6.56
CA LEU A 223 13.40 -3.13 -5.20
C LEU A 223 12.27 -4.07 -4.78
N ASN A 224 11.02 -3.78 -5.15
CA ASN A 224 9.88 -4.66 -4.90
C ASN A 224 10.05 -6.00 -5.63
N GLY A 225 10.43 -5.98 -6.90
CA GLY A 225 10.73 -7.21 -7.67
C GLY A 225 11.83 -8.06 -7.02
N LEU A 226 12.93 -7.43 -6.58
CA LEU A 226 14.00 -8.11 -5.86
C LEU A 226 13.53 -8.68 -4.53
N THR A 227 12.73 -7.92 -3.77
CA THR A 227 12.16 -8.38 -2.49
C THR A 227 11.26 -9.61 -2.69
N MET A 228 10.44 -9.64 -3.74
CA MET A 228 9.61 -10.79 -4.08
C MET A 228 10.43 -12.04 -4.43
N ILE A 229 11.53 -11.88 -5.19
CA ILE A 229 12.44 -13.00 -5.52
C ILE A 229 13.09 -13.55 -4.25
N VAL A 230 13.62 -12.67 -3.41
CA VAL A 230 14.27 -13.06 -2.14
C VAL A 230 13.24 -13.69 -1.19
N PHE A 231 12.02 -13.16 -1.12
CA PHE A 231 10.92 -13.75 -0.34
C PHE A 231 10.62 -15.19 -0.81
N GLY A 232 10.49 -15.40 -2.13
CA GLY A 232 10.27 -16.73 -2.68
C GLY A 232 11.37 -17.73 -2.31
N ALA A 233 12.63 -17.33 -2.43
CA ALA A 233 13.78 -18.19 -2.18
C ALA A 233 14.07 -18.38 -0.68
N ALA A 234 14.02 -17.33 0.13
CA ALA A 234 14.48 -17.35 1.51
C ALA A 234 13.36 -17.58 2.55
N VAL A 235 12.10 -17.40 2.19
CA VAL A 235 10.95 -17.56 3.10
C VAL A 235 10.01 -18.65 2.61
N LEU A 236 9.45 -18.53 1.41
CA LEU A 236 8.48 -19.49 0.90
C LEU A 236 9.11 -20.88 0.72
N GLY A 237 10.31 -20.95 0.14
CA GLY A 237 11.01 -22.22 -0.09
C GLY A 237 11.21 -23.03 1.21
N PRO A 238 11.89 -22.48 2.23
CA PRO A 238 12.09 -23.16 3.51
C PRO A 238 10.80 -23.49 4.26
N LEU A 239 9.77 -22.64 4.18
CA LEU A 239 8.49 -22.85 4.88
C LEU A 239 7.53 -23.79 4.15
N TRP A 240 7.86 -24.22 2.92
CA TRP A 240 6.95 -25.04 2.11
C TRP A 240 6.46 -26.29 2.82
N SER A 241 7.33 -26.98 3.55
CA SER A 241 7.00 -28.19 4.29
C SER A 241 6.16 -27.95 5.56
N HIS A 242 6.04 -26.70 6.02
CA HIS A 242 5.26 -26.31 7.20
C HIS A 242 3.84 -25.83 6.84
N ILE A 243 3.52 -25.72 5.54
CA ILE A 243 2.20 -25.29 5.11
C ILE A 243 1.20 -26.43 5.32
N GLY A 244 0.33 -26.26 6.26
CA GLY A 244 -0.78 -27.17 6.57
C GLY A 244 -2.09 -26.76 5.90
N ALA A 245 -3.11 -27.57 6.11
CA ALA A 245 -4.46 -27.31 5.59
C ALA A 245 -5.09 -26.05 6.23
N ALA A 246 -4.81 -25.76 7.49
CA ALA A 246 -5.34 -24.60 8.20
C ALA A 246 -4.82 -23.30 7.58
N GLU A 247 -3.49 -23.20 7.35
CA GLU A 247 -2.87 -22.03 6.73
C GLU A 247 -3.37 -21.82 5.30
N LEU A 248 -3.56 -22.91 4.54
CA LEU A 248 -4.12 -22.84 3.18
C LEU A 248 -5.58 -22.35 3.19
N VAL A 249 -6.41 -22.87 4.08
CA VAL A 249 -7.82 -22.44 4.23
C VAL A 249 -7.86 -20.97 4.64
N TYR A 250 -7.04 -20.55 5.62
CA TYR A 250 -6.95 -19.14 6.00
C TYR A 250 -6.53 -18.25 4.82
N ALA A 251 -5.54 -18.66 4.05
CA ALA A 251 -5.07 -17.93 2.88
C ALA A 251 -6.18 -17.73 1.83
N VAL A 252 -6.92 -18.78 1.50
CA VAL A 252 -8.07 -18.70 0.58
C VAL A 252 -9.16 -17.79 1.14
N LEU A 253 -9.51 -17.93 2.42
CA LEU A 253 -10.49 -17.05 3.08
C LEU A 253 -10.03 -15.60 3.09
N SER A 254 -8.75 -15.33 3.39
CA SER A 254 -8.15 -14.00 3.41
C SER A 254 -8.26 -13.28 2.07
N LEU A 255 -8.01 -13.99 0.96
CA LEU A 255 -8.08 -13.43 -0.39
C LEU A 255 -9.51 -13.31 -0.94
N THR A 256 -10.46 -14.05 -0.36
CA THR A 256 -11.86 -14.08 -0.82
C THR A 256 -12.79 -13.40 0.20
N LEU A 257 -13.36 -14.16 1.12
CA LEU A 257 -14.42 -13.67 2.01
C LEU A 257 -13.96 -12.51 2.89
N VAL A 258 -12.76 -12.61 3.49
CA VAL A 258 -12.19 -11.60 4.40
C VAL A 258 -11.96 -10.26 3.68
N ARG A 259 -11.63 -10.28 2.39
CA ARG A 259 -11.47 -9.07 1.58
C ARG A 259 -12.76 -8.65 0.90
N MET A 260 -13.45 -9.56 0.23
CA MET A 260 -14.56 -9.20 -0.66
C MET A 260 -15.82 -8.78 0.10
N LEU A 261 -16.15 -9.40 1.25
CA LEU A 261 -17.33 -9.02 2.03
C LEU A 261 -17.19 -7.60 2.64
N PRO A 262 -16.09 -7.23 3.31
CA PRO A 262 -15.87 -5.86 3.76
C PRO A 262 -15.95 -4.82 2.66
N VAL A 263 -15.38 -5.10 1.49
CA VAL A 263 -15.50 -4.21 0.32
C VAL A 263 -16.95 -4.10 -0.14
N ALA A 264 -17.69 -5.20 -0.18
CA ALA A 264 -19.11 -5.17 -0.54
C ALA A 264 -19.92 -4.31 0.45
N VAL A 265 -19.68 -4.47 1.76
CA VAL A 265 -20.29 -3.64 2.81
C VAL A 265 -19.90 -2.18 2.65
N ALA A 266 -18.62 -1.88 2.45
CA ALA A 266 -18.12 -0.51 2.27
C ALA A 266 -18.76 0.17 1.06
N MET A 267 -19.07 -0.58 0.01
CA MET A 267 -19.67 -0.05 -1.22
C MET A 267 -21.19 0.03 -1.19
N LEU A 268 -21.87 -0.39 -0.12
CA LEU A 268 -23.33 -0.22 0.05
C LEU A 268 -23.70 1.27 -0.05
N GLY A 269 -24.72 1.58 -0.84
CA GLY A 269 -25.19 2.95 -1.04
C GLY A 269 -24.24 3.87 -1.85
N SER A 270 -23.16 3.34 -2.43
CA SER A 270 -22.26 4.12 -3.30
C SER A 270 -22.82 4.34 -4.71
N GLY A 271 -23.79 3.55 -5.12
CA GLY A 271 -24.29 3.48 -6.50
C GLY A 271 -23.44 2.59 -7.43
N ALA A 272 -22.42 1.93 -6.88
CA ALA A 272 -21.63 0.95 -7.65
C ALA A 272 -22.46 -0.26 -8.03
N ARG A 273 -22.28 -0.74 -9.26
CA ARG A 273 -22.93 -1.96 -9.74
C ARG A 273 -22.23 -3.21 -9.19
N PRO A 274 -22.92 -4.36 -9.04
CA PRO A 274 -22.32 -5.58 -8.51
C PRO A 274 -21.01 -6.01 -9.19
N PRO A 275 -20.85 -5.96 -10.53
CA PRO A 275 -19.57 -6.27 -11.16
C PRO A 275 -18.42 -5.35 -10.72
N THR A 276 -18.71 -4.06 -10.43
CA THR A 276 -17.72 -3.11 -9.90
C THR A 276 -17.32 -3.47 -8.46
N VAL A 277 -18.30 -3.82 -7.63
CA VAL A 277 -18.04 -4.23 -6.24
C VAL A 277 -17.20 -5.50 -6.19
N LEU A 278 -17.53 -6.50 -7.03
CA LEU A 278 -16.74 -7.73 -7.16
C LEU A 278 -15.31 -7.44 -7.67
N PHE A 279 -15.18 -6.54 -8.64
CA PHE A 279 -13.87 -6.13 -9.17
C PHE A 279 -13.01 -5.44 -8.12
N LEU A 280 -13.57 -4.47 -7.38
CA LEU A 280 -12.88 -3.79 -6.28
C LEU A 280 -12.53 -4.75 -5.14
N GLY A 281 -13.43 -5.68 -4.82
CA GLY A 281 -13.20 -6.69 -3.78
C GLY A 281 -12.09 -7.65 -4.16
N TRP A 282 -12.05 -8.12 -5.41
CA TRP A 282 -11.02 -9.04 -5.89
C TRP A 282 -9.66 -8.36 -6.01
N PHE A 283 -9.55 -7.18 -6.60
CA PHE A 283 -8.27 -6.52 -6.85
C PHE A 283 -7.72 -5.80 -5.61
N GLY A 284 -7.34 -6.60 -4.59
CA GLY A 284 -6.58 -6.19 -3.42
C GLY A 284 -5.44 -7.18 -3.16
N PRO A 285 -4.43 -7.28 -4.08
CA PRO A 285 -3.34 -8.23 -3.93
C PRO A 285 -2.50 -7.96 -2.68
N ARG A 286 -2.02 -9.01 -2.03
CA ARG A 286 -1.10 -8.93 -0.89
C ARG A 286 0.32 -9.03 -1.41
N GLY A 287 1.22 -8.17 -0.95
CA GLY A 287 2.57 -8.10 -1.48
C GLY A 287 3.60 -7.53 -0.50
N LEU A 288 4.33 -6.52 -0.94
CA LEU A 288 5.50 -5.95 -0.26
C LEU A 288 5.24 -5.57 1.20
N ALA A 289 4.21 -4.78 1.47
CA ALA A 289 3.91 -4.34 2.84
C ALA A 289 3.68 -5.53 3.78
N SER A 290 2.96 -6.56 3.30
CA SER A 290 2.75 -7.79 4.08
C SER A 290 4.07 -8.52 4.37
N ILE A 291 5.01 -8.57 3.43
CA ILE A 291 6.34 -9.17 3.63
C ILE A 291 7.11 -8.41 4.72
N VAL A 292 7.16 -7.07 4.61
CA VAL A 292 7.88 -6.24 5.58
C VAL A 292 7.24 -6.31 6.96
N PHE A 293 5.92 -6.25 7.04
CA PHE A 293 5.19 -6.39 8.30
C PHE A 293 5.45 -7.77 8.95
N GLY A 294 5.56 -8.83 8.13
CA GLY A 294 5.99 -10.14 8.62
C GLY A 294 7.41 -10.13 9.19
N VAL A 295 8.33 -9.41 8.57
CA VAL A 295 9.69 -9.20 9.10
C VAL A 295 9.65 -8.44 10.42
N VAL A 296 8.86 -7.37 10.53
CA VAL A 296 8.66 -6.61 11.77
C VAL A 296 8.13 -7.52 12.89
N VAL A 297 7.16 -8.40 12.59
CA VAL A 297 6.64 -9.38 13.55
C VAL A 297 7.73 -10.37 14.00
N LEU A 298 8.56 -10.85 13.08
CA LEU A 298 9.67 -11.74 13.40
C LEU A 298 10.72 -11.07 14.30
N GLU A 299 11.10 -9.84 13.98
CA GLU A 299 12.12 -9.08 14.72
C GLU A 299 11.61 -8.64 16.09
N ALA A 300 10.34 -8.29 16.20
CA ALA A 300 9.71 -7.95 17.47
C ALA A 300 9.72 -9.14 18.47
N GLY A 301 9.59 -10.37 17.97
CA GLY A 301 9.61 -11.58 18.78
C GLY A 301 8.50 -11.69 19.81
N GLY A 302 8.60 -12.67 20.69
CA GLY A 302 7.72 -12.78 21.86
C GLY A 302 6.32 -13.33 21.62
N LEU A 303 5.97 -13.70 20.39
CA LEU A 303 4.69 -14.33 20.07
C LEU A 303 4.85 -15.86 20.06
N PRO A 304 4.03 -16.61 20.83
CA PRO A 304 4.14 -18.08 20.93
C PRO A 304 3.98 -18.80 19.58
N HIS A 305 3.08 -18.31 18.72
CA HIS A 305 2.73 -19.00 17.47
C HIS A 305 3.30 -18.29 16.23
N THR A 306 4.47 -17.64 16.36
CA THR A 306 5.13 -16.90 15.27
C THR A 306 5.27 -17.74 14.00
N LEU A 307 5.63 -19.03 14.11
CA LEU A 307 5.77 -19.91 12.94
C LEU A 307 4.45 -20.05 12.19
N THR A 308 3.35 -20.29 12.86
CA THR A 308 2.00 -20.38 12.26
C THR A 308 1.62 -19.08 11.57
N LEU A 309 1.87 -17.93 12.22
CA LEU A 309 1.57 -16.62 11.63
C LEU A 309 2.36 -16.37 10.36
N ILE A 310 3.66 -16.61 10.37
CA ILE A 310 4.54 -16.41 9.21
C ILE A 310 4.23 -17.40 8.09
N THR A 311 3.89 -18.66 8.42
CA THR A 311 3.50 -19.65 7.41
C THR A 311 2.18 -19.26 6.74
N ALA A 312 1.16 -18.87 7.52
CA ALA A 312 -0.13 -18.41 7.00
C ALA A 312 0.03 -17.13 6.14
N MET A 313 0.84 -16.18 6.58
CA MET A 313 1.20 -14.99 5.80
C MET A 313 1.86 -15.38 4.48
N THR A 314 2.88 -16.24 4.55
CA THR A 314 3.71 -16.62 3.40
C THR A 314 2.87 -17.27 2.30
N ILE A 315 2.04 -18.26 2.65
CA ILE A 315 1.16 -18.90 1.65
C ILE A 315 0.08 -17.95 1.13
N THR A 316 -0.42 -17.03 1.95
CA THR A 316 -1.39 -16.01 1.50
C THR A 316 -0.77 -15.09 0.46
N ILE A 317 0.44 -14.60 0.68
CA ILE A 317 1.16 -13.76 -0.30
C ILE A 317 1.44 -14.54 -1.58
N ALA A 318 1.94 -15.77 -1.47
CA ALA A 318 2.24 -16.61 -2.64
C ALA A 318 0.99 -16.87 -3.50
N LEU A 319 -0.13 -17.23 -2.87
CA LEU A 319 -1.42 -17.41 -3.57
C LEU A 319 -1.93 -16.08 -4.15
N SER A 320 -1.75 -14.97 -3.44
CA SER A 320 -2.13 -13.65 -3.93
C SER A 320 -1.40 -13.29 -5.22
N VAL A 321 -0.07 -13.45 -5.24
CA VAL A 321 0.75 -13.15 -6.43
C VAL A 321 0.27 -13.97 -7.63
N VAL A 322 0.06 -15.27 -7.45
CA VAL A 322 -0.38 -16.16 -8.54
C VAL A 322 -1.81 -15.82 -8.97
N ALA A 323 -2.76 -15.75 -8.02
CA ALA A 323 -4.17 -15.55 -8.33
C ALA A 323 -4.44 -14.20 -9.02
N HIS A 324 -3.86 -13.11 -8.49
CA HIS A 324 -4.05 -11.78 -9.08
C HIS A 324 -3.23 -11.61 -10.36
N GLY A 325 -2.00 -12.15 -10.44
CA GLY A 325 -1.20 -12.10 -11.65
C GLY A 325 -1.89 -12.78 -12.83
N VAL A 326 -2.42 -13.99 -12.64
CA VAL A 326 -3.13 -14.74 -13.70
C VAL A 326 -4.48 -14.12 -14.04
N SER A 327 -5.22 -13.58 -13.05
CA SER A 327 -6.57 -13.06 -13.25
C SER A 327 -6.62 -11.60 -13.70
N ALA A 328 -5.56 -10.80 -13.55
CA ALA A 328 -5.57 -9.37 -13.82
C ALA A 328 -6.00 -9.06 -15.26
N ALA A 329 -5.37 -9.63 -16.26
CA ALA A 329 -5.68 -9.36 -17.66
C ALA A 329 -7.07 -9.86 -18.09
N PRO A 330 -7.50 -11.11 -17.82
CA PRO A 330 -8.81 -11.59 -18.23
C PRO A 330 -9.95 -10.87 -17.51
N LEU A 331 -9.85 -10.61 -16.21
CA LEU A 331 -10.91 -9.92 -15.48
C LEU A 331 -11.01 -8.44 -15.87
N SER A 332 -9.88 -7.76 -16.12
CA SER A 332 -9.89 -6.39 -16.64
C SER A 332 -10.60 -6.29 -17.99
N ARG A 333 -10.32 -7.22 -18.92
CA ARG A 333 -11.01 -7.25 -20.23
C ARG A 333 -12.52 -7.49 -20.06
N ARG A 334 -12.92 -8.44 -19.22
CA ARG A 334 -14.34 -8.73 -18.97
C ARG A 334 -15.05 -7.54 -18.35
N TYR A 335 -14.43 -6.90 -17.36
CA TYR A 335 -14.99 -5.72 -16.70
C TYR A 335 -15.10 -4.53 -17.66
N ALA A 336 -14.07 -4.26 -18.47
CA ALA A 336 -14.10 -3.21 -19.49
C ALA A 336 -15.23 -3.44 -20.53
N ALA A 337 -15.37 -4.67 -21.03
CA ALA A 337 -16.45 -5.04 -21.97
C ALA A 337 -17.84 -4.86 -21.34
N TRP A 338 -18.02 -5.28 -20.10
CA TRP A 338 -19.26 -5.06 -19.35
C TRP A 338 -19.53 -3.55 -19.19
N HIS A 339 -18.54 -2.77 -18.76
CA HIS A 339 -18.71 -1.32 -18.56
C HIS A 339 -19.09 -0.60 -19.86
N ALA A 340 -18.53 -1.00 -20.99
CA ALA A 340 -18.87 -0.45 -22.30
C ALA A 340 -20.31 -0.79 -22.74
N SER A 341 -20.90 -1.88 -22.24
CA SER A 341 -22.23 -2.36 -22.64
C SER A 341 -23.39 -1.84 -21.76
N VAL A 342 -23.10 -1.14 -20.66
CA VAL A 342 -24.13 -0.72 -19.70
C VAL A 342 -23.96 0.74 -19.27
N ALA A 343 -25.08 1.40 -18.96
CA ALA A 343 -25.05 2.69 -18.30
C ALA A 343 -24.66 2.48 -16.82
N ALA A 344 -23.47 2.90 -16.45
CA ALA A 344 -22.93 2.80 -15.10
C ALA A 344 -22.53 4.22 -14.59
N PRO A 345 -23.51 5.02 -14.11
CA PRO A 345 -23.29 6.45 -13.82
C PRO A 345 -22.24 6.73 -12.75
N MET A 346 -22.08 5.83 -11.77
CA MET A 346 -21.06 5.98 -10.73
C MET A 346 -19.68 5.79 -11.30
N GLU A 347 -19.49 4.75 -12.08
CA GLU A 347 -18.22 4.36 -12.69
C GLU A 347 -17.78 5.33 -13.80
N SER A 348 -18.76 5.87 -14.54
CA SER A 348 -18.52 6.74 -15.71
C SER A 348 -18.27 8.21 -15.35
N LYS A 349 -18.39 8.59 -14.06
CA LYS A 349 -18.06 9.97 -13.66
C LYS A 349 -16.60 10.28 -13.97
N PRO A 350 -16.32 11.42 -14.66
CA PRO A 350 -14.95 11.81 -14.97
C PRO A 350 -14.12 11.96 -13.69
N ALA A 351 -12.91 11.45 -13.70
CA ALA A 351 -11.98 11.63 -12.58
C ALA A 351 -11.55 13.11 -12.49
N ALA A 352 -11.68 13.72 -11.30
CA ALA A 352 -11.33 15.12 -11.08
C ALA A 352 -9.83 15.34 -11.38
N GLY A 353 -9.52 16.28 -12.28
CA GLY A 353 -8.15 16.61 -12.69
C GLY A 353 -7.73 16.06 -14.05
N GLN A 354 -8.46 15.14 -14.66
CA GLN A 354 -8.28 14.82 -16.08
C GLN A 354 -9.03 15.86 -16.94
N ARG A 355 -8.48 17.06 -17.12
CA ARG A 355 -8.65 17.76 -18.38
C ARG A 355 -7.74 17.06 -19.38
N TRP A 356 -8.29 16.21 -20.22
CA TRP A 356 -7.61 15.76 -21.43
C TRP A 356 -7.18 17.02 -22.17
N ARG A 357 -5.91 17.39 -22.10
CA ARG A 357 -5.32 18.14 -23.19
C ARG A 357 -5.29 17.15 -24.35
N HIS A 358 -6.26 17.28 -25.27
CA HIS A 358 -6.02 16.75 -26.60
C HIS A 358 -4.65 17.27 -27.01
N PRO A 359 -3.69 16.42 -27.42
CA PRO A 359 -2.54 16.93 -28.15
C PRO A 359 -3.17 17.72 -29.30
N ALA A 360 -2.86 19.02 -29.37
CA ALA A 360 -3.28 19.86 -30.47
C ALA A 360 -2.89 19.11 -31.74
N GLN A 361 -3.88 18.70 -32.52
CA GLN A 361 -3.62 18.19 -33.85
C GLN A 361 -2.83 19.31 -34.52
N HIS A 362 -1.54 19.09 -34.72
CA HIS A 362 -0.78 19.99 -35.58
C HIS A 362 -1.54 20.08 -36.90
N PRO A 363 -1.94 21.28 -37.36
CA PRO A 363 -2.50 21.41 -38.69
C PRO A 363 -1.48 20.83 -39.68
N PRO A 364 -1.92 20.14 -40.72
CA PRO A 364 -1.02 19.57 -41.71
C PRO A 364 -0.12 20.68 -42.24
N GLN A 365 1.20 20.47 -42.14
CA GLN A 365 2.17 21.40 -42.72
C GLN A 365 1.89 21.49 -44.20
N ALA A 366 1.64 22.70 -44.69
CA ALA A 366 1.50 22.97 -46.10
C ALA A 366 2.77 22.50 -46.84
N PRO A 367 2.65 21.87 -48.02
CA PRO A 367 3.80 21.43 -48.79
C PRO A 367 4.65 22.65 -49.17
N THR A 368 5.94 22.60 -48.84
CA THR A 368 6.94 23.58 -49.29
C THR A 368 6.99 23.58 -50.81
N PRO A 369 6.94 24.76 -51.50
CA PRO A 369 7.15 24.82 -52.94
C PRO A 369 8.59 24.39 -53.25
N GLN A 370 8.71 23.40 -54.13
CA GLN A 370 10.00 23.06 -54.73
C GLN A 370 10.33 24.16 -55.77
N SER A 371 11.44 24.85 -55.55
CA SER A 371 12.10 25.69 -56.52
C SER A 371 13.36 25.02 -57.03
#